data_b560e473c41cddd6ce1c482c3641786a
#
_entry.id   b560e473c41cddd6ce1c482c3641786a
#
_cell.length_a   1.000
_cell.length_b   1.000
_cell.length_c   1.000
_cell.angle_alpha   90.00
_cell.angle_beta   90.00
_cell.angle_gamma   90.00
#
_symmetry.space_group_name_H-M   'P 1'
#
loop_
_entity.id
_entity.type
_entity.pdbx_description
1 polymer ?
#
loop_
_entity_poly.entity_id
_entity_poly.type
_entity_poly.pdbx_seq_one_letter_code
_entity_poly.pdbx_strand_id
1 'polypeptide(L)'
;QKEINHPGMATDIVSTRKGYPIYHRSPRIRESLPVDEVRLSHLPNKPQKFSIRKANFLPLLSSGAMAGASIAMSTFSPAMLAMRAAMMISPVGSLIGNSNKKARKMLMVEEEERFRKYADYIAGEKAHIRAIGEKQREITNQENPAPEICETILNKMSTSLWERTATDSDFLQVRMGAGYAPLCVEVKPPTDVNDFHMERDELEELTDRIIQETHLVDDVPARLDLLKYSSVGVIGNRRKVTDLLKNLLVSLSTLHFFRDVRIVGVFDPEEEEEWKSMRWLPHIWDDELQTRYLSFDPLTAESFESATLSGEKDHVDSYAKFREKVNSILAERKDPDFQAKWKNGMSPVPHYIFLFASRKKTECFLPMISENDPPMGI
;
A
#
# COMPACT_ATOMS: atom_id res chain seq x y z
N GLN A 1 -28.12 -26.72 -24.32
CA GLN A 1 -27.43 -25.73 -23.46
C GLN A 1 -26.26 -26.44 -22.83
N LYS A 2 -25.02 -26.11 -23.24
CA LYS A 2 -23.82 -26.56 -22.55
C LYS A 2 -23.53 -25.52 -21.48
N GLU A 3 -23.72 -25.87 -20.22
CA GLU A 3 -23.18 -25.11 -19.10
C GLU A 3 -21.65 -25.11 -19.19
N ILE A 4 -21.11 -23.97 -19.43
CA ILE A 4 -19.65 -23.78 -19.36
C ILE A 4 -19.33 -23.48 -17.90
N ASN A 5 -19.13 -24.54 -17.13
CA ASN A 5 -18.64 -24.43 -15.75
C ASN A 5 -17.15 -24.08 -15.78
N HIS A 6 -16.83 -22.81 -15.62
CA HIS A 6 -15.47 -22.39 -15.31
C HIS A 6 -15.25 -22.47 -13.80
N PRO A 7 -14.25 -23.22 -13.31
CA PRO A 7 -13.93 -23.25 -11.88
C PRO A 7 -13.49 -21.85 -11.43
N GLY A 8 -14.27 -21.25 -10.53
CA GLY A 8 -14.03 -19.90 -9.98
C GLY A 8 -14.97 -18.80 -10.50
N MET A 9 -15.85 -19.10 -11.43
CA MET A 9 -16.99 -18.22 -11.74
C MET A 9 -18.12 -18.43 -10.74
N ALA A 10 -18.70 -17.33 -10.25
CA ALA A 10 -20.00 -17.41 -9.62
C ALA A 10 -21.01 -17.99 -10.64
N THR A 11 -21.70 -19.03 -10.26
CA THR A 11 -22.46 -19.93 -11.12
C THR A 11 -23.71 -19.35 -11.81
N ASP A 12 -23.90 -18.03 -11.78
CA ASP A 12 -25.10 -17.39 -12.31
C ASP A 12 -24.87 -16.64 -13.62
N ILE A 13 -24.33 -17.33 -14.64
CA ILE A 13 -24.57 -16.90 -16.03
C ILE A 13 -25.99 -17.31 -16.40
N VAL A 14 -26.95 -16.52 -15.97
CA VAL A 14 -28.39 -16.89 -16.02
C VAL A 14 -29.01 -16.64 -17.38
N SER A 15 -28.39 -15.86 -18.28
CA SER A 15 -28.96 -15.61 -19.60
C SER A 15 -27.97 -15.27 -20.67
N THR A 16 -28.27 -15.64 -21.92
CA THR A 16 -27.57 -15.14 -23.11
C THR A 16 -28.48 -14.14 -23.81
N ARG A 17 -27.95 -12.94 -24.12
CA ARG A 17 -28.64 -11.98 -24.98
C ARG A 17 -28.00 -12.01 -26.36
N LYS A 18 -28.79 -12.33 -27.40
CA LYS A 18 -28.31 -12.47 -28.77
C LYS A 18 -27.13 -13.44 -28.94
N GLY A 19 -27.07 -14.52 -28.15
CA GLY A 19 -26.04 -15.55 -28.22
C GLY A 19 -24.74 -15.22 -27.46
N TYR A 20 -24.65 -14.06 -26.78
CA TYR A 20 -23.51 -13.68 -25.97
C TYR A 20 -23.78 -13.92 -24.49
N PRO A 21 -22.80 -14.45 -23.72
CA PRO A 21 -22.96 -14.62 -22.29
C PRO A 21 -23.06 -13.26 -21.59
N ILE A 22 -23.97 -13.16 -20.63
CA ILE A 22 -24.07 -11.99 -19.76
C ILE A 22 -23.18 -12.24 -18.56
N TYR A 23 -22.20 -11.37 -18.33
CA TYR A 23 -21.38 -11.41 -17.14
C TYR A 23 -22.09 -10.70 -15.99
N HIS A 24 -22.31 -11.41 -14.91
CA HIS A 24 -22.80 -10.86 -13.66
C HIS A 24 -21.63 -10.64 -12.72
N ARG A 25 -21.43 -9.38 -12.29
CA ARG A 25 -20.40 -9.01 -11.32
C ARG A 25 -20.70 -9.72 -9.99
N SER A 26 -19.72 -10.46 -9.48
CA SER A 26 -19.83 -11.07 -8.16
C SER A 26 -19.79 -10.00 -7.07
N PRO A 27 -20.54 -10.18 -5.96
CA PRO A 27 -20.39 -9.34 -4.80
C PRO A 27 -18.97 -9.49 -4.25
N ARG A 28 -18.34 -8.37 -3.91
CA ARG A 28 -16.99 -8.34 -3.37
C ARG A 28 -16.99 -8.76 -1.90
N ILE A 29 -16.18 -9.75 -1.56
CA ILE A 29 -15.93 -10.15 -0.18
C ILE A 29 -14.58 -9.59 0.23
N ARG A 30 -14.59 -8.65 1.20
CA ARG A 30 -13.38 -8.05 1.75
C ARG A 30 -13.05 -8.67 3.11
N GLU A 31 -11.81 -9.06 3.28
CA GLU A 31 -11.29 -9.38 4.60
C GLU A 31 -10.85 -8.08 5.28
N SER A 32 -11.32 -7.87 6.53
CA SER A 32 -10.93 -6.67 7.28
C SER A 32 -9.51 -6.82 7.81
N LEU A 33 -8.75 -5.73 7.78
CA LEU A 33 -7.47 -5.67 8.48
C LEU A 33 -7.69 -5.87 9.98
N PRO A 34 -6.74 -6.52 10.70
CA PRO A 34 -6.74 -6.54 12.15
C PRO A 34 -6.78 -5.11 12.71
N VAL A 35 -7.66 -4.86 13.67
CA VAL A 35 -7.88 -3.53 14.27
C VAL A 35 -7.47 -3.55 15.74
N ASP A 36 -7.08 -4.72 16.28
CA ASP A 36 -6.74 -4.88 17.68
C ASP A 36 -5.46 -4.13 18.04
N GLU A 37 -5.44 -3.61 19.27
CA GLU A 37 -4.28 -2.96 19.86
C GLU A 37 -3.41 -4.04 20.53
N VAL A 38 -2.12 -4.08 20.25
CA VAL A 38 -1.17 -4.95 20.93
C VAL A 38 -0.54 -4.18 22.09
N ARG A 39 -0.92 -4.51 23.31
CA ARG A 39 -0.36 -3.91 24.51
C ARG A 39 0.62 -4.85 25.18
N LEU A 40 1.87 -4.43 25.29
CA LEU A 40 2.90 -5.21 25.95
C LEU A 40 2.66 -5.26 27.46
N SER A 41 2.91 -6.45 28.06
CA SER A 41 2.75 -6.66 29.49
C SER A 41 3.78 -5.90 30.30
N HIS A 42 3.40 -5.61 31.56
CA HIS A 42 4.28 -4.94 32.53
C HIS A 42 5.59 -5.71 32.70
N LEU A 43 6.64 -4.95 33.01
CA LEU A 43 7.91 -5.52 33.38
C LEU A 43 7.79 -6.28 34.68
N PRO A 44 8.38 -7.48 34.82
CA PRO A 44 8.40 -8.17 36.08
C PRO A 44 9.21 -7.38 37.11
N ASN A 45 8.75 -7.38 38.36
CA ASN A 45 9.38 -6.64 39.43
C ASN A 45 10.85 -7.03 39.65
N LYS A 46 11.70 -6.03 39.90
CA LYS A 46 13.10 -6.29 40.28
C LYS A 46 13.17 -7.09 41.58
N PRO A 47 14.09 -8.06 41.71
CA PRO A 47 14.31 -8.75 42.98
C PRO A 47 14.62 -7.76 44.06
N GLN A 48 13.99 -7.91 45.25
CA GLN A 48 14.23 -7.01 46.35
C GLN A 48 15.67 -7.14 46.83
N LYS A 49 16.42 -6.02 46.76
CA LYS A 49 17.76 -5.95 47.33
C LYS A 49 17.65 -6.16 48.86
N PHE A 50 18.25 -7.22 49.37
CA PHE A 50 18.41 -7.34 50.82
C PHE A 50 19.16 -6.10 51.29
N SER A 51 18.58 -5.38 52.28
CA SER A 51 19.15 -4.15 52.82
C SER A 51 20.46 -4.48 53.56
N ILE A 52 21.57 -4.29 52.87
CA ILE A 52 22.88 -4.41 53.48
C ILE A 52 23.20 -3.08 54.11
N ARG A 53 23.24 -3.07 55.42
CA ARG A 53 23.72 -1.90 56.19
C ARG A 53 25.09 -1.45 55.68
N LYS A 54 25.13 -0.25 55.11
CA LYS A 54 26.33 0.55 54.81
C LYS A 54 27.49 -0.17 54.08
N ALA A 55 27.38 -0.31 52.79
CA ALA A 55 28.55 -0.46 51.89
C ALA A 55 28.67 0.78 51.03
N ASN A 56 29.88 1.33 50.87
CA ASN A 56 30.18 2.50 50.06
C ASN A 56 29.98 2.19 48.59
N PHE A 57 29.03 2.85 47.93
CA PHE A 57 28.59 2.59 46.54
C PHE A 57 29.36 3.36 45.47
N LEU A 58 30.47 4.03 45.78
CA LEU A 58 31.16 4.91 44.86
C LEU A 58 31.76 4.24 43.60
N PRO A 59 32.16 2.95 43.59
CA PRO A 59 32.72 2.34 42.39
C PRO A 59 31.71 1.85 41.33
N LEU A 60 30.41 1.85 41.66
CA LEU A 60 29.37 1.31 40.74
C LEU A 60 28.98 2.23 39.60
N LEU A 61 29.24 3.54 39.75
CA LEU A 61 28.83 4.55 38.75
C LEU A 61 29.73 4.58 37.51
N SER A 62 30.94 4.03 37.58
CA SER A 62 31.88 4.06 36.43
C SER A 62 31.74 2.92 35.45
N SER A 63 31.07 1.81 35.81
CA SER A 63 30.89 0.64 34.94
C SER A 63 29.61 0.66 34.08
N GLY A 64 28.61 1.45 34.46
CA GLY A 64 27.36 1.56 33.71
C GLY A 64 27.49 2.28 32.36
N ALA A 65 28.45 3.23 32.26
CA ALA A 65 28.63 4.01 31.05
C ALA A 65 29.27 3.23 29.87
N MET A 66 30.02 2.14 30.13
CA MET A 66 30.63 1.33 29.06
C MET A 66 29.70 0.22 28.52
N ALA A 67 28.67 -0.14 29.25
CA ALA A 67 27.73 -1.18 28.81
C ALA A 67 26.74 -0.67 27.73
N GLY A 68 26.41 0.63 27.75
CA GLY A 68 25.47 1.25 26.80
C GLY A 68 25.94 1.25 25.35
N ALA A 69 27.26 1.34 25.12
CA ALA A 69 27.81 1.49 23.76
C ALA A 69 27.82 0.17 22.93
N SER A 70 27.77 -0.99 23.60
CA SER A 70 27.82 -2.29 22.90
C SER A 70 26.46 -2.88 22.52
N ILE A 71 25.36 -2.18 22.86
CA ILE A 71 23.98 -2.65 22.61
C ILE A 71 23.57 -2.45 21.15
N ALA A 72 24.17 -1.52 20.46
CA ALA A 72 23.73 -1.09 19.12
C ALA A 72 23.98 -2.09 17.96
N MET A 73 24.75 -3.16 18.17
CA MET A 73 25.24 -3.97 17.04
C MET A 73 24.99 -5.50 17.08
N SER A 74 24.14 -6.03 17.95
CA SER A 74 24.00 -7.49 17.99
C SER A 74 22.56 -8.00 17.84
N THR A 75 22.39 -8.89 16.86
CA THR A 75 21.22 -9.76 16.68
C THR A 75 21.02 -10.66 17.91
N PHE A 76 19.76 -10.80 18.34
CA PHE A 76 19.38 -11.59 19.50
C PHE A 76 19.73 -13.09 19.34
N SER A 77 20.68 -13.59 20.10
CA SER A 77 20.73 -15.01 20.43
C SER A 77 20.51 -15.18 21.96
N PRO A 78 19.80 -16.22 22.40
CA PRO A 78 19.59 -16.50 23.83
C PRO A 78 20.89 -16.59 24.62
N ALA A 79 21.95 -17.09 24.01
CA ALA A 79 23.28 -17.21 24.61
C ALA A 79 23.94 -15.85 24.90
N MET A 80 23.73 -14.85 24.04
CA MET A 80 24.24 -13.49 24.26
C MET A 80 23.51 -12.75 25.36
N LEU A 81 22.20 -13.01 25.53
CA LEU A 81 21.42 -12.47 26.65
C LEU A 81 21.92 -13.00 27.99
N ALA A 82 22.18 -14.31 28.08
CA ALA A 82 22.73 -14.93 29.27
C ALA A 82 24.14 -14.41 29.63
N MET A 83 24.98 -14.18 28.62
CA MET A 83 26.32 -13.65 28.79
C MET A 83 26.34 -12.18 29.26
N ARG A 84 25.34 -11.40 28.84
CA ARG A 84 25.15 -9.99 29.28
C ARG A 84 24.62 -9.88 30.68
N ALA A 85 23.63 -10.71 31.06
CA ALA A 85 23.19 -10.81 32.45
C ALA A 85 24.38 -11.14 33.37
N ALA A 86 25.26 -12.03 32.98
CA ALA A 86 26.48 -12.37 33.70
C ALA A 86 27.48 -11.19 33.84
N MET A 87 27.66 -10.37 32.78
CA MET A 87 28.57 -9.21 32.80
C MET A 87 28.09 -8.07 33.66
N MET A 88 26.76 -7.84 33.75
CA MET A 88 26.19 -6.78 34.56
C MET A 88 26.22 -7.09 36.07
N ILE A 89 26.29 -8.34 36.40
CA ILE A 89 26.33 -8.83 37.78
C ILE A 89 27.76 -8.76 38.36
N SER A 90 28.76 -8.76 37.51
CA SER A 90 30.18 -8.77 37.87
C SER A 90 30.62 -7.63 38.80
N PRO A 91 30.21 -6.35 38.63
CA PRO A 91 30.62 -5.27 39.52
C PRO A 91 30.01 -5.36 40.93
N VAL A 92 28.81 -5.91 41.06
CA VAL A 92 28.19 -6.12 42.37
C VAL A 92 28.95 -7.17 43.14
N GLY A 93 29.67 -8.03 42.45
CA GLY A 93 30.45 -9.14 43.00
C GLY A 93 31.61 -8.79 43.87
N SER A 94 32.24 -7.65 43.66
CA SER A 94 33.47 -7.29 44.35
C SER A 94 33.27 -6.60 45.69
N LEU A 95 32.04 -6.17 46.01
CA LEU A 95 31.78 -5.27 47.12
C LEU A 95 31.23 -5.92 48.43
N ILE A 96 30.90 -7.20 48.40
CA ILE A 96 30.28 -7.85 49.54
C ILE A 96 31.12 -9.02 50.03
N GLY A 97 31.57 -8.86 51.26
CA GLY A 97 32.42 -9.86 51.91
C GLY A 97 31.80 -11.26 51.99
N ASN A 98 32.62 -12.21 52.39
CA ASN A 98 32.40 -13.67 52.31
C ASN A 98 31.10 -14.21 52.93
N SER A 99 30.45 -13.46 53.85
CA SER A 99 29.23 -13.89 54.57
C SER A 99 27.95 -13.87 53.70
N ASN A 100 27.94 -13.16 52.53
CA ASN A 100 26.74 -13.00 51.74
C ASN A 100 26.79 -13.69 50.35
N LYS A 101 27.74 -14.59 50.11
CA LYS A 101 27.90 -15.31 48.83
C LYS A 101 26.62 -16.07 48.42
N LYS A 102 25.91 -16.67 49.35
CA LYS A 102 24.72 -17.48 49.08
C LYS A 102 23.52 -16.58 48.68
N ALA A 103 23.28 -15.48 49.39
CA ALA A 103 22.22 -14.52 49.11
C ALA A 103 22.43 -13.83 47.76
N ARG A 104 23.67 -13.50 47.44
CA ARG A 104 24.06 -12.91 46.13
C ARG A 104 23.82 -13.87 44.97
N LYS A 105 24.20 -15.15 45.16
CA LYS A 105 23.97 -16.18 44.11
C LYS A 105 22.46 -16.34 43.86
N MET A 106 21.62 -16.27 44.86
CA MET A 106 20.15 -16.35 44.72
C MET A 106 19.62 -15.13 43.96
N LEU A 107 20.02 -13.90 44.31
CA LEU A 107 19.63 -12.70 43.58
C LEU A 107 20.06 -12.73 42.10
N MET A 108 21.23 -13.25 41.82
CA MET A 108 21.72 -13.43 40.43
C MET A 108 20.83 -14.39 39.63
N VAL A 109 20.48 -15.52 40.25
CA VAL A 109 19.61 -16.51 39.61
C VAL A 109 18.21 -15.96 39.38
N GLU A 110 17.67 -15.21 40.37
CA GLU A 110 16.35 -14.57 40.22
C GLU A 110 16.33 -13.52 39.13
N GLU A 111 17.40 -12.69 39.00
CA GLU A 111 17.50 -11.66 37.96
C GLU A 111 17.68 -12.31 36.56
N GLU A 112 18.50 -13.36 36.45
CA GLU A 112 18.66 -14.13 35.23
C GLU A 112 17.34 -14.78 34.79
N GLU A 113 16.59 -15.35 35.75
CA GLU A 113 15.28 -15.94 35.51
C GLU A 113 14.25 -14.89 35.07
N ARG A 114 14.26 -13.71 35.74
CA ARG A 114 13.45 -12.55 35.41
C ARG A 114 13.69 -12.11 33.95
N PHE A 115 14.96 -11.96 33.59
CA PHE A 115 15.38 -11.52 32.26
C PHE A 115 14.98 -12.56 31.19
N ARG A 116 15.22 -13.83 31.45
CA ARG A 116 14.86 -14.92 30.52
C ARG A 116 13.35 -14.97 30.31
N LYS A 117 12.54 -14.96 31.37
CA LYS A 117 11.09 -15.01 31.25
C LYS A 117 10.52 -13.85 30.42
N TYR A 118 11.06 -12.64 30.65
CA TYR A 118 10.61 -11.48 29.91
C TYR A 118 11.09 -11.51 28.45
N ALA A 119 12.32 -11.97 28.20
CA ALA A 119 12.83 -12.14 26.85
C ALA A 119 12.02 -13.18 26.06
N ASP A 120 11.67 -14.30 26.69
CA ASP A 120 10.81 -15.32 26.08
C ASP A 120 9.42 -14.77 25.76
N TYR A 121 8.84 -13.96 26.67
CA TYR A 121 7.59 -13.28 26.45
C TYR A 121 7.68 -12.30 25.25
N ILE A 122 8.69 -11.42 25.21
CA ILE A 122 8.93 -10.49 24.10
C ILE A 122 9.16 -11.23 22.78
N ALA A 123 9.83 -12.37 22.80
CA ALA A 123 9.99 -13.19 21.59
C ALA A 123 8.65 -13.75 21.08
N GLY A 124 7.77 -14.16 22.00
CA GLY A 124 6.41 -14.58 21.68
C GLY A 124 5.57 -13.45 21.10
N GLU A 125 5.60 -12.26 21.72
CA GLU A 125 4.89 -11.08 21.21
C GLU A 125 5.42 -10.64 19.85
N LYS A 126 6.73 -10.70 19.62
CA LYS A 126 7.33 -10.42 18.32
C LYS A 126 6.82 -11.37 17.23
N ALA A 127 6.68 -12.65 17.56
CA ALA A 127 6.13 -13.63 16.61
C ALA A 127 4.64 -13.34 16.33
N HIS A 128 3.86 -12.96 17.34
CA HIS A 128 2.46 -12.57 17.22
C HIS A 128 2.31 -11.33 16.32
N ILE A 129 3.07 -10.25 16.58
CA ILE A 129 3.04 -9.02 15.78
C ILE A 129 3.46 -9.30 14.33
N ARG A 130 4.46 -10.14 14.12
CA ARG A 130 4.85 -10.58 12.77
C ARG A 130 3.72 -11.30 12.04
N ALA A 131 3.00 -12.19 12.73
CA ALA A 131 1.84 -12.86 12.15
C ALA A 131 0.73 -11.87 11.73
N ILE A 132 0.51 -10.80 12.51
CA ILE A 132 -0.39 -9.70 12.14
C ILE A 132 0.13 -8.99 10.88
N GLY A 133 1.42 -8.68 10.82
CA GLY A 133 2.05 -8.06 9.65
C GLY A 133 1.95 -8.92 8.39
N GLU A 134 2.15 -10.24 8.52
CA GLU A 134 1.94 -11.18 7.40
C GLU A 134 0.49 -11.18 6.92
N LYS A 135 -0.47 -11.16 7.85
CA LYS A 135 -1.88 -11.09 7.50
C LYS A 135 -2.23 -9.76 6.82
N GLN A 136 -1.70 -8.65 7.30
CA GLN A 136 -1.84 -7.34 6.66
C GLN A 136 -1.26 -7.37 5.23
N ARG A 137 -0.07 -7.94 5.04
CA ARG A 137 0.56 -8.10 3.72
C ARG A 137 -0.31 -8.93 2.78
N GLU A 138 -0.83 -10.05 3.26
CA GLU A 138 -1.70 -10.93 2.48
C GLU A 138 -2.95 -10.18 2.01
N ILE A 139 -3.69 -9.56 2.93
CA ILE A 139 -4.92 -8.81 2.63
C ILE A 139 -4.65 -7.67 1.65
N THR A 140 -3.63 -6.86 1.91
CA THR A 140 -3.31 -5.70 1.05
C THR A 140 -2.85 -6.11 -0.35
N ASN A 141 -2.12 -7.23 -0.49
CA ASN A 141 -1.74 -7.78 -1.78
C ASN A 141 -2.92 -8.44 -2.51
N GLN A 142 -3.89 -9.03 -1.81
CA GLN A 142 -5.14 -9.50 -2.41
C GLN A 142 -5.99 -8.34 -2.91
N GLU A 143 -6.10 -7.27 -2.13
CA GLU A 143 -6.83 -6.06 -2.55
C GLU A 143 -6.17 -5.36 -3.73
N ASN A 144 -4.85 -5.30 -3.79
CA ASN A 144 -4.10 -4.64 -4.86
C ASN A 144 -3.09 -5.61 -5.48
N PRO A 145 -3.58 -6.55 -6.29
CA PRO A 145 -2.78 -7.63 -6.84
C PRO A 145 -1.66 -7.10 -7.75
N ALA A 146 -0.56 -7.85 -7.78
CA ALA A 146 0.52 -7.62 -8.74
C ALA A 146 0.05 -7.92 -10.18
N PRO A 147 0.70 -7.37 -11.21
CA PRO A 147 0.30 -7.57 -12.61
C PRO A 147 0.17 -9.04 -13.02
N GLU A 148 1.02 -9.92 -12.50
CA GLU A 148 1.00 -11.36 -12.76
C GLU A 148 -0.26 -12.04 -12.19
N ILE A 149 -0.73 -11.53 -11.07
CA ILE A 149 -1.99 -11.99 -10.46
C ILE A 149 -3.18 -11.45 -11.25
N CYS A 150 -3.11 -10.19 -11.72
CA CYS A 150 -4.13 -9.64 -12.62
C CYS A 150 -4.26 -10.47 -13.91
N GLU A 151 -3.17 -10.90 -14.51
CA GLU A 151 -3.17 -11.82 -15.65
C GLU A 151 -3.88 -13.14 -15.30
N THR A 152 -3.61 -13.68 -14.12
CA THR A 152 -4.26 -14.90 -13.63
C THR A 152 -5.77 -14.70 -13.47
N ILE A 153 -6.19 -13.54 -12.90
CA ILE A 153 -7.60 -13.16 -12.74
C ILE A 153 -8.31 -13.11 -14.09
N LEU A 154 -7.68 -12.49 -15.09
CA LEU A 154 -8.21 -12.39 -16.46
C LEU A 154 -8.31 -13.76 -17.14
N ASN A 155 -7.26 -14.56 -17.09
CA ASN A 155 -7.21 -15.87 -17.75
C ASN A 155 -8.20 -16.85 -17.15
N LYS A 156 -8.44 -16.80 -15.85
CA LYS A 156 -9.41 -17.66 -15.14
C LYS A 156 -10.82 -17.09 -15.09
N MET A 157 -11.01 -15.84 -15.51
CA MET A 157 -12.28 -15.12 -15.35
C MET A 157 -12.78 -15.22 -13.90
N SER A 158 -11.89 -14.96 -12.94
CA SER A 158 -12.19 -15.17 -11.52
C SER A 158 -13.22 -14.16 -11.00
N THR A 159 -13.75 -14.41 -9.80
CA THR A 159 -14.73 -13.52 -9.14
C THR A 159 -14.16 -12.13 -8.82
N SER A 160 -12.85 -11.98 -8.78
CA SER A 160 -12.17 -10.70 -8.60
C SER A 160 -12.11 -9.82 -9.87
N LEU A 161 -12.51 -10.38 -11.03
CA LEU A 161 -12.59 -9.60 -12.26
C LEU A 161 -13.67 -8.52 -12.12
N TRP A 162 -13.25 -7.24 -12.31
CA TRP A 162 -14.16 -6.10 -12.22
C TRP A 162 -14.92 -5.97 -10.89
N GLU A 163 -14.31 -6.42 -9.81
CA GLU A 163 -14.97 -6.44 -8.50
C GLU A 163 -15.17 -5.06 -7.87
N ARG A 164 -14.30 -4.08 -8.21
CA ARG A 164 -14.35 -2.73 -7.63
C ARG A 164 -15.47 -1.91 -8.24
N THR A 165 -16.26 -1.29 -7.38
CA THR A 165 -17.34 -0.37 -7.75
C THR A 165 -17.03 1.05 -7.32
N ALA A 166 -17.72 2.03 -7.91
CA ALA A 166 -17.56 3.44 -7.56
C ALA A 166 -17.91 3.78 -6.10
N THR A 167 -18.60 2.87 -5.40
CA THR A 167 -18.93 3.01 -3.96
C THR A 167 -17.88 2.45 -3.03
N ASP A 168 -16.90 1.71 -3.55
CA ASP A 168 -15.83 1.14 -2.75
C ASP A 168 -14.80 2.19 -2.35
N SER A 169 -14.29 2.12 -1.14
CA SER A 169 -13.29 3.06 -0.60
C SER A 169 -11.92 2.99 -1.30
N ASP A 170 -11.66 1.93 -2.04
CA ASP A 170 -10.45 1.72 -2.84
C ASP A 170 -10.70 1.82 -4.35
N PHE A 171 -11.86 2.41 -4.74
CA PHE A 171 -12.13 2.72 -6.14
C PHE A 171 -11.03 3.63 -6.68
N LEU A 172 -10.50 3.31 -7.86
CA LEU A 172 -9.38 4.00 -8.51
C LEU A 172 -8.06 4.05 -7.70
N GLN A 173 -7.91 3.23 -6.68
CA GLN A 173 -6.61 2.96 -6.10
C GLN A 173 -5.85 1.96 -6.97
N VAL A 174 -4.66 2.34 -7.42
CA VAL A 174 -3.81 1.54 -8.30
C VAL A 174 -2.49 1.20 -7.64
N ARG A 175 -1.97 0.01 -7.92
CA ARG A 175 -0.66 -0.43 -7.44
C ARG A 175 0.45 0.19 -8.28
N MET A 176 1.37 0.92 -7.63
CA MET A 176 2.57 1.48 -8.25
C MET A 176 3.78 0.56 -8.14
N GLY A 177 3.76 -0.36 -7.18
CA GLY A 177 4.87 -1.27 -6.91
C GLY A 177 4.72 -1.94 -5.55
N ALA A 178 5.81 -2.42 -5.01
CA ALA A 178 5.93 -2.91 -3.64
C ALA A 178 6.74 -1.92 -2.79
N GLY A 179 6.40 -1.83 -1.51
CA GLY A 179 7.05 -0.90 -0.59
C GLY A 179 6.82 -1.31 0.86
N TYR A 180 6.83 -0.33 1.73
CA TYR A 180 6.59 -0.50 3.16
C TYR A 180 5.34 0.27 3.57
N ALA A 181 4.61 -0.27 4.55
CA ALA A 181 3.50 0.42 5.18
C ALA A 181 3.61 0.31 6.70
N PRO A 182 3.05 1.26 7.46
CA PRO A 182 2.89 1.10 8.89
C PRO A 182 2.10 -0.16 9.22
N LEU A 183 2.46 -0.82 10.31
CA LEU A 183 1.66 -1.92 10.85
C LEU A 183 0.23 -1.43 11.14
N CYS A 184 -0.78 -2.23 10.79
CA CYS A 184 -2.19 -1.83 10.93
C CYS A 184 -2.66 -1.77 12.39
N VAL A 185 -1.90 -2.35 13.31
CA VAL A 185 -2.18 -2.32 14.75
C VAL A 185 -1.13 -1.46 15.46
N GLU A 186 -1.56 -0.76 16.50
CA GLU A 186 -0.66 0.02 17.33
C GLU A 186 -0.05 -0.87 18.42
N VAL A 187 1.28 -0.94 18.48
CA VAL A 187 2.01 -1.64 19.54
C VAL A 187 2.33 -0.65 20.65
N LYS A 188 1.70 -0.81 21.81
CA LYS A 188 1.85 0.10 22.96
C LYS A 188 2.78 -0.46 24.03
N PRO A 189 3.63 0.40 24.61
CA PRO A 189 4.42 0.02 25.77
C PRO A 189 3.50 -0.26 26.98
N PRO A 190 4.02 -0.92 28.03
CA PRO A 190 3.30 -1.09 29.28
C PRO A 190 2.90 0.26 29.90
N THR A 191 1.70 0.34 30.47
CA THR A 191 1.12 1.61 30.98
C THR A 191 1.72 2.12 32.28
N ASP A 192 2.37 1.24 33.04
CA ASP A 192 2.91 1.55 34.39
C ASP A 192 4.44 1.75 34.38
N VAL A 193 4.96 2.38 33.36
CA VAL A 193 6.30 2.94 33.45
C VAL A 193 6.16 4.12 34.41
N ASN A 194 6.49 3.90 35.69
CA ASN A 194 6.58 4.99 36.65
C ASN A 194 7.63 5.97 36.14
N ASP A 195 7.20 7.08 35.56
CA ASP A 195 8.06 8.18 35.10
C ASP A 195 8.99 8.74 36.16
N PHE A 196 8.83 8.30 37.41
CA PHE A 196 9.62 8.69 38.57
C PHE A 196 10.80 7.77 38.88
N HIS A 197 11.00 6.68 38.13
CA HIS A 197 12.20 5.85 38.31
C HIS A 197 13.42 6.53 37.66
N MET A 198 14.34 6.97 38.53
CA MET A 198 15.61 7.61 38.08
C MET A 198 16.53 6.66 37.29
N GLU A 199 16.35 5.35 37.35
CA GLU A 199 17.14 4.36 36.64
C GLU A 199 16.22 3.54 35.71
N ARG A 200 16.45 3.65 34.42
CA ARG A 200 15.79 2.87 33.39
C ARG A 200 16.06 1.37 33.61
N ASP A 201 15.07 0.52 33.46
CA ASP A 201 15.27 -0.93 33.48
C ASP A 201 15.79 -1.41 32.13
N GLU A 202 16.77 -2.32 32.15
CA GLU A 202 17.30 -2.90 30.91
C GLU A 202 16.25 -3.66 30.10
N LEU A 203 15.21 -4.15 30.76
CA LEU A 203 14.08 -4.78 30.08
C LEU A 203 13.23 -3.78 29.28
N GLU A 204 13.25 -2.47 29.60
CA GLU A 204 12.60 -1.43 28.82
C GLU A 204 13.23 -1.31 27.43
N GLU A 205 14.54 -1.53 27.31
CA GLU A 205 15.21 -1.53 26.01
C GLU A 205 14.69 -2.63 25.08
N LEU A 206 14.27 -3.77 25.61
CA LEU A 206 13.66 -4.85 24.84
C LEU A 206 12.30 -4.44 24.30
N THR A 207 11.53 -3.72 25.14
CA THR A 207 10.22 -3.18 24.78
C THR A 207 10.34 -2.12 23.67
N ASP A 208 11.25 -1.16 23.84
CA ASP A 208 11.47 -0.11 22.84
C ASP A 208 11.93 -0.71 21.50
N ARG A 209 12.79 -1.72 21.56
CA ARG A 209 13.31 -2.37 20.37
C ARG A 209 12.24 -3.13 19.59
N ILE A 210 11.34 -3.88 20.27
CA ILE A 210 10.28 -4.58 19.55
C ILE A 210 9.35 -3.59 18.84
N ILE A 211 9.01 -2.45 19.49
CA ILE A 211 8.18 -1.40 18.89
C ILE A 211 8.87 -0.84 17.63
N GLN A 212 10.19 -0.53 17.72
CA GLN A 212 10.95 -0.01 16.59
C GLN A 212 11.12 -1.02 15.45
N GLU A 213 11.31 -2.29 15.76
CA GLU A 213 11.54 -3.33 14.75
C GLU A 213 10.26 -3.81 14.04
N THR A 214 9.09 -3.57 14.65
CA THR A 214 7.82 -4.09 14.14
C THR A 214 6.86 -3.02 13.61
N HIS A 215 7.25 -1.75 13.61
CA HIS A 215 6.36 -0.65 13.18
C HIS A 215 6.08 -0.63 11.68
N LEU A 216 6.86 -1.32 10.86
CA LEU A 216 6.70 -1.39 9.41
C LEU A 216 6.51 -2.83 8.94
N VAL A 217 5.66 -2.98 7.95
CA VAL A 217 5.46 -4.20 7.17
C VAL A 217 6.05 -3.98 5.79
N ASP A 218 6.91 -4.87 5.35
CA ASP A 218 7.52 -4.88 4.02
C ASP A 218 6.67 -5.62 2.98
N ASP A 219 7.02 -5.44 1.71
CA ASP A 219 6.37 -6.09 0.57
C ASP A 219 4.86 -5.90 0.51
N VAL A 220 4.40 -4.71 0.89
CA VAL A 220 3.01 -4.28 0.74
C VAL A 220 2.85 -3.43 -0.52
N PRO A 221 1.68 -3.42 -1.18
CA PRO A 221 1.47 -2.62 -2.38
C PRO A 221 1.58 -1.12 -2.07
N ALA A 222 2.52 -0.45 -2.74
CA ALA A 222 2.54 1.01 -2.80
C ALA A 222 1.38 1.45 -3.70
N ARG A 223 0.43 2.21 -3.14
CA ARG A 223 -0.83 2.57 -3.79
C ARG A 223 -0.87 4.04 -4.15
N LEU A 224 -1.41 4.34 -5.32
CA LEU A 224 -1.77 5.68 -5.75
C LEU A 224 -3.29 5.76 -5.82
N ASP A 225 -3.87 6.73 -5.14
CA ASP A 225 -5.29 7.02 -5.16
C ASP A 225 -5.55 8.10 -6.21
N LEU A 226 -6.06 7.69 -7.37
CA LEU A 226 -6.30 8.59 -8.49
C LEU A 226 -7.47 9.57 -8.24
N LEU A 227 -8.34 9.27 -7.27
CA LEU A 227 -9.40 10.22 -6.89
C LEU A 227 -8.88 11.45 -6.14
N LYS A 228 -7.69 11.35 -5.53
CA LYS A 228 -7.10 12.45 -4.76
C LYS A 228 -6.37 13.48 -5.62
N TYR A 229 -6.04 13.11 -6.85
CA TYR A 229 -5.20 13.93 -7.71
C TYR A 229 -5.89 14.16 -9.05
N SER A 230 -6.02 15.41 -9.45
CA SER A 230 -6.54 15.78 -10.78
C SER A 230 -5.54 15.44 -11.89
N SER A 231 -4.24 15.45 -11.59
CA SER A 231 -3.21 15.05 -12.53
C SER A 231 -2.01 14.41 -11.82
N VAL A 232 -1.40 13.44 -12.46
CA VAL A 232 -0.21 12.73 -11.95
C VAL A 232 0.85 12.69 -13.04
N GLY A 233 2.02 13.28 -12.77
CA GLY A 233 3.18 13.22 -13.65
C GLY A 233 4.14 12.11 -13.25
N VAL A 234 4.50 11.23 -14.19
CA VAL A 234 5.50 10.18 -13.97
C VAL A 234 6.80 10.57 -14.71
N ILE A 235 7.88 10.75 -13.94
CA ILE A 235 9.17 11.19 -14.47
C ILE A 235 10.19 10.06 -14.26
N GLY A 236 10.91 9.71 -15.30
CA GLY A 236 11.93 8.66 -15.21
C GLY A 236 12.45 8.18 -16.57
N ASN A 237 13.14 7.05 -16.57
CA ASN A 237 13.56 6.38 -17.80
C ASN A 237 12.34 5.97 -18.60
N ARG A 238 12.31 6.29 -19.91
CA ARG A 238 11.16 6.06 -20.79
C ARG A 238 10.60 4.64 -20.69
N ARG A 239 11.44 3.63 -20.83
CA ARG A 239 11.01 2.23 -20.76
C ARG A 239 10.35 1.89 -19.43
N LYS A 240 10.96 2.32 -18.31
CA LYS A 240 10.40 2.06 -16.97
C LYS A 240 9.07 2.79 -16.76
N VAL A 241 8.94 4.00 -17.26
CA VAL A 241 7.68 4.76 -17.22
C VAL A 241 6.59 4.05 -18.01
N THR A 242 6.91 3.60 -19.22
CA THR A 242 5.99 2.84 -20.06
C THR A 242 5.56 1.52 -19.40
N ASP A 243 6.50 0.76 -18.86
CA ASP A 243 6.22 -0.49 -18.13
C ASP A 243 5.30 -0.23 -16.93
N LEU A 244 5.55 0.84 -16.17
CA LEU A 244 4.69 1.25 -15.07
C LEU A 244 3.26 1.59 -15.56
N LEU A 245 3.13 2.40 -16.60
CA LEU A 245 1.82 2.77 -17.15
C LEU A 245 1.06 1.54 -17.68
N LYS A 246 1.75 0.59 -18.32
CA LYS A 246 1.14 -0.68 -18.74
C LYS A 246 0.64 -1.49 -17.54
N ASN A 247 1.40 -1.55 -16.46
CA ASN A 247 0.98 -2.22 -15.22
C ASN A 247 -0.24 -1.54 -14.59
N LEU A 248 -0.29 -0.20 -14.61
CA LEU A 248 -1.47 0.55 -14.15
C LEU A 248 -2.70 0.22 -15.02
N LEU A 249 -2.54 0.17 -16.34
CA LEU A 249 -3.62 -0.20 -17.26
C LEU A 249 -4.13 -1.61 -17.00
N VAL A 250 -3.24 -2.58 -16.80
CA VAL A 250 -3.62 -3.96 -16.47
C VAL A 250 -4.41 -3.99 -15.15
N SER A 251 -3.93 -3.29 -14.14
CA SER A 251 -4.61 -3.22 -12.83
C SER A 251 -5.98 -2.56 -12.94
N LEU A 252 -6.08 -1.41 -13.63
CA LEU A 252 -7.34 -0.71 -13.84
C LEU A 252 -8.34 -1.55 -14.63
N SER A 253 -7.91 -2.16 -15.73
CA SER A 253 -8.79 -2.94 -16.60
C SER A 253 -9.23 -4.26 -15.99
N THR A 254 -8.46 -4.82 -15.04
CA THR A 254 -8.79 -6.06 -14.35
C THR A 254 -9.75 -5.82 -13.19
N LEU A 255 -9.52 -4.76 -12.41
CA LEU A 255 -10.24 -4.56 -11.16
C LEU A 255 -11.50 -3.69 -11.30
N HIS A 256 -11.56 -2.83 -12.33
CA HIS A 256 -12.68 -1.92 -12.54
C HIS A 256 -13.49 -2.30 -13.77
N PHE A 257 -14.79 -2.15 -13.69
CA PHE A 257 -15.68 -2.43 -14.80
C PHE A 257 -15.61 -1.31 -15.85
N PHE A 258 -15.62 -1.66 -17.13
CA PHE A 258 -15.48 -0.70 -18.22
C PHE A 258 -16.62 0.35 -18.32
N ARG A 259 -17.75 0.13 -17.63
CA ARG A 259 -18.81 1.14 -17.51
C ARG A 259 -18.58 2.09 -16.33
N ASP A 260 -17.75 1.70 -15.38
CA ASP A 260 -17.43 2.54 -14.23
C ASP A 260 -16.16 3.36 -14.49
N VAL A 261 -15.24 2.83 -15.32
CA VAL A 261 -13.98 3.51 -15.69
C VAL A 261 -13.78 3.46 -17.19
N ARG A 262 -13.53 4.61 -17.80
CA ARG A 262 -13.12 4.76 -19.19
C ARG A 262 -11.68 5.24 -19.26
N ILE A 263 -10.94 4.77 -20.25
CA ILE A 263 -9.54 5.12 -20.45
C ILE A 263 -9.40 5.80 -21.80
N VAL A 264 -8.77 6.97 -21.80
CA VAL A 264 -8.51 7.79 -22.97
C VAL A 264 -7.00 7.84 -23.19
N GLY A 265 -6.50 7.30 -24.29
CA GLY A 265 -5.08 7.28 -24.65
C GLY A 265 -4.75 8.31 -25.71
N VAL A 266 -3.73 9.13 -25.46
CA VAL A 266 -3.23 10.14 -26.40
C VAL A 266 -1.71 10.00 -26.50
N PHE A 267 -1.25 9.40 -27.58
CA PHE A 267 0.14 9.03 -27.77
C PHE A 267 0.73 9.67 -29.04
N ASP A 268 2.04 9.66 -29.14
CA ASP A 268 2.73 10.10 -30.35
C ASP A 268 2.68 8.99 -31.41
N PRO A 269 2.71 9.33 -32.72
CA PRO A 269 2.68 8.32 -33.79
C PRO A 269 3.80 7.29 -33.66
N GLU A 270 4.98 7.69 -33.21
CA GLU A 270 6.14 6.81 -33.01
C GLU A 270 5.91 5.77 -31.91
N GLU A 271 4.92 5.98 -31.05
CA GLU A 271 4.56 5.09 -29.95
C GLU A 271 3.42 4.12 -30.29
N GLU A 272 2.89 4.19 -31.51
CA GLU A 272 1.74 3.36 -31.91
C GLU A 272 2.02 1.87 -31.70
N GLU A 273 3.18 1.39 -32.14
CA GLU A 273 3.55 -0.03 -31.96
C GLU A 273 3.53 -0.48 -30.50
N GLU A 274 3.88 0.42 -29.59
CA GLU A 274 3.94 0.12 -28.16
C GLU A 274 2.57 0.10 -27.50
N TRP A 275 1.66 1.00 -27.94
CA TRP A 275 0.36 1.21 -27.32
C TRP A 275 -0.84 0.66 -28.11
N LYS A 276 -0.64 0.20 -29.36
CA LYS A 276 -1.72 -0.31 -30.21
C LYS A 276 -2.54 -1.45 -29.57
N SER A 277 -1.95 -2.22 -28.65
CA SER A 277 -2.64 -3.30 -27.93
C SER A 277 -3.78 -2.79 -27.04
N MET A 278 -3.73 -1.52 -26.60
CA MET A 278 -4.82 -0.91 -25.83
C MET A 278 -6.15 -0.94 -26.57
N ARG A 279 -6.13 -0.97 -27.92
CA ARG A 279 -7.36 -1.01 -28.74
C ARG A 279 -8.31 -2.17 -28.42
N TRP A 280 -7.81 -3.19 -27.75
CA TRP A 280 -8.58 -4.37 -27.37
C TRP A 280 -9.20 -4.26 -25.98
N LEU A 281 -8.87 -3.24 -25.20
CA LEU A 281 -9.46 -3.02 -23.90
C LEU A 281 -10.91 -2.53 -24.03
N PRO A 282 -11.88 -3.15 -23.34
CA PRO A 282 -13.26 -2.67 -23.35
C PRO A 282 -13.42 -1.27 -22.76
N HIS A 283 -12.47 -0.83 -21.94
CA HIS A 283 -12.46 0.48 -21.29
C HIS A 283 -12.26 1.67 -22.24
N ILE A 284 -11.70 1.43 -23.43
CA ILE A 284 -11.49 2.48 -24.43
C ILE A 284 -12.55 2.48 -25.53
N TRP A 285 -13.53 1.59 -25.45
CA TRP A 285 -14.56 1.47 -26.47
C TRP A 285 -15.78 2.34 -26.15
N ASP A 286 -16.21 3.15 -27.11
CA ASP A 286 -17.46 3.89 -27.03
C ASP A 286 -18.55 3.14 -27.83
N ASP A 287 -19.58 2.69 -27.12
CA ASP A 287 -20.67 1.91 -27.70
C ASP A 287 -21.60 2.77 -28.61
N GLU A 288 -21.70 4.07 -28.33
CA GLU A 288 -22.60 4.97 -29.06
C GLU A 288 -22.00 5.37 -30.40
N LEU A 289 -20.74 5.79 -30.37
CA LEU A 289 -20.05 6.27 -31.57
C LEU A 289 -19.34 5.17 -32.35
N GLN A 290 -19.30 3.95 -31.83
CA GLN A 290 -18.55 2.82 -32.42
C GLN A 290 -17.07 3.19 -32.65
N THR A 291 -16.47 3.99 -31.76
CA THR A 291 -15.10 4.48 -31.82
C THR A 291 -14.30 4.06 -30.60
N ARG A 292 -13.00 4.34 -30.63
CA ARG A 292 -12.10 4.10 -29.51
C ARG A 292 -11.60 5.43 -28.94
N TYR A 293 -11.46 5.51 -27.63
CA TYR A 293 -10.81 6.62 -26.95
C TYR A 293 -9.27 6.48 -27.04
N LEU A 294 -8.74 6.37 -28.26
CA LEU A 294 -7.32 6.16 -28.52
C LEU A 294 -6.91 6.96 -29.75
N SER A 295 -5.93 7.85 -29.59
CA SER A 295 -5.38 8.65 -30.68
C SER A 295 -3.86 8.54 -30.72
N PHE A 296 -3.32 8.39 -31.92
CA PHE A 296 -1.90 8.44 -32.26
C PHE A 296 -1.57 9.62 -33.19
N ASP A 297 -2.50 10.54 -33.36
CA ASP A 297 -2.32 11.67 -34.25
C ASP A 297 -1.35 12.70 -33.66
N PRO A 298 -0.58 13.40 -34.51
CA PRO A 298 0.27 14.50 -34.09
C PRO A 298 -0.60 15.70 -33.66
N LEU A 299 -0.86 15.83 -32.36
CA LEU A 299 -1.84 16.79 -31.78
C LEU A 299 -1.22 18.14 -31.41
N THR A 300 -0.30 18.70 -32.19
CA THR A 300 0.11 20.09 -32.02
C THR A 300 -0.79 20.99 -32.87
N ALA A 301 -1.10 22.20 -32.39
CA ALA A 301 -1.85 23.18 -33.20
C ALA A 301 -1.21 23.40 -34.57
N GLU A 302 0.11 23.40 -34.64
CA GLU A 302 0.89 23.55 -35.87
C GLU A 302 0.75 22.34 -36.81
N SER A 303 0.64 21.12 -36.26
CA SER A 303 0.44 19.92 -37.05
C SER A 303 -0.97 19.80 -37.61
N PHE A 304 -1.96 20.36 -36.88
CA PHE A 304 -3.34 20.45 -37.39
C PHE A 304 -3.46 21.37 -38.60
N GLU A 305 -2.83 22.54 -38.52
CA GLU A 305 -2.78 23.46 -39.68
C GLU A 305 -2.02 22.83 -40.88
N SER A 306 -0.93 22.14 -40.62
CA SER A 306 -0.14 21.45 -41.63
C SER A 306 -0.91 20.29 -42.29
N ALA A 307 -1.61 19.46 -41.50
CA ALA A 307 -2.42 18.35 -42.01
C ALA A 307 -3.61 18.83 -42.84
N THR A 308 -4.22 19.94 -42.44
CA THR A 308 -5.31 20.58 -43.19
C THR A 308 -4.83 21.09 -44.55
N LEU A 309 -3.58 21.55 -44.60
CA LEU A 309 -2.96 22.04 -45.87
C LEU A 309 -2.49 20.89 -46.77
N SER A 310 -2.12 19.74 -46.20
CA SER A 310 -1.63 18.56 -46.98
C SER A 310 -2.75 17.70 -47.55
N GLY A 311 -4.01 17.93 -47.20
CA GLY A 311 -5.15 17.22 -47.77
C GLY A 311 -5.37 15.79 -47.22
N GLU A 312 -4.74 15.39 -46.13
CA GLU A 312 -4.93 14.12 -45.43
C GLU A 312 -6.25 14.12 -44.63
N LYS A 313 -7.37 14.06 -45.36
CA LYS A 313 -8.72 14.19 -44.81
C LYS A 313 -9.06 13.13 -43.75
N ASP A 314 -8.62 11.89 -43.96
CA ASP A 314 -9.03 10.78 -43.07
C ASP A 314 -8.46 10.92 -41.67
N HIS A 315 -7.22 11.38 -41.51
CA HIS A 315 -6.60 11.65 -40.21
C HIS A 315 -7.21 12.89 -39.53
N VAL A 316 -7.46 13.94 -40.28
CA VAL A 316 -8.08 15.16 -39.74
C VAL A 316 -9.50 14.90 -39.22
N ASP A 317 -10.28 14.09 -39.97
CA ASP A 317 -11.64 13.74 -39.54
C ASP A 317 -11.65 12.84 -38.29
N SER A 318 -10.72 11.92 -38.15
CA SER A 318 -10.58 11.06 -36.97
C SER A 318 -10.24 11.89 -35.72
N TYR A 319 -9.28 12.79 -35.84
CA TYR A 319 -8.89 13.68 -34.76
C TYR A 319 -9.99 14.66 -34.37
N ALA A 320 -10.66 15.24 -35.34
CA ALA A 320 -11.78 16.17 -35.07
C ALA A 320 -12.88 15.48 -34.27
N LYS A 321 -13.26 14.27 -34.64
CA LYS A 321 -14.25 13.44 -33.92
C LYS A 321 -13.79 13.10 -32.49
N PHE A 322 -12.52 12.70 -32.33
CA PHE A 322 -11.94 12.41 -31.01
C PHE A 322 -11.99 13.65 -30.13
N ARG A 323 -11.56 14.81 -30.64
CA ARG A 323 -11.58 16.09 -29.91
C ARG A 323 -12.99 16.55 -29.56
N GLU A 324 -13.93 16.41 -30.48
CA GLU A 324 -15.33 16.70 -30.27
C GLU A 324 -15.91 15.86 -29.13
N LYS A 325 -15.59 14.56 -29.12
CA LYS A 325 -16.02 13.67 -28.03
C LYS A 325 -15.42 14.04 -26.68
N VAL A 326 -14.12 14.35 -26.63
CA VAL A 326 -13.48 14.84 -25.39
C VAL A 326 -14.11 16.12 -24.92
N ASN A 327 -14.37 17.07 -25.80
CA ASN A 327 -15.08 18.32 -25.47
C ASN A 327 -16.50 18.07 -24.97
N SER A 328 -17.22 17.12 -25.55
CA SER A 328 -18.56 16.72 -25.10
C SER A 328 -18.52 16.14 -23.67
N ILE A 329 -17.54 15.28 -23.37
CA ILE A 329 -17.33 14.75 -22.03
C ILE A 329 -17.05 15.88 -21.04
N LEU A 330 -16.16 16.80 -21.37
CA LEU A 330 -15.81 17.92 -20.51
C LEU A 330 -17.02 18.86 -20.28
N ALA A 331 -17.81 19.13 -21.31
CA ALA A 331 -19.01 19.95 -21.20
C ALA A 331 -20.07 19.30 -20.29
N GLU A 332 -20.30 17.99 -20.46
CA GLU A 332 -21.20 17.22 -19.58
C GLU A 332 -20.76 17.30 -18.11
N ARG A 333 -19.44 17.15 -17.86
CA ARG A 333 -18.88 17.17 -16.51
C ARG A 333 -18.89 18.52 -15.84
N LYS A 334 -18.90 19.62 -16.62
CA LYS A 334 -19.03 20.98 -16.12
C LYS A 334 -20.50 21.39 -15.91
N ASP A 335 -21.46 20.59 -16.35
CA ASP A 335 -22.88 20.88 -16.17
C ASP A 335 -23.27 20.96 -14.69
N PRO A 336 -24.02 21.99 -14.28
CA PRO A 336 -24.44 22.17 -12.89
C PRO A 336 -25.26 21.00 -12.34
N ASP A 337 -26.08 20.35 -13.15
CA ASP A 337 -26.90 19.21 -12.73
C ASP A 337 -26.03 17.98 -12.47
N PHE A 338 -24.99 17.77 -13.27
CA PHE A 338 -23.99 16.77 -13.04
C PHE A 338 -23.24 17.03 -11.72
N GLN A 339 -22.80 18.27 -11.52
CA GLN A 339 -22.11 18.70 -10.31
C GLN A 339 -22.96 18.57 -9.04
N ALA A 340 -24.27 18.81 -9.15
CA ALA A 340 -25.20 18.62 -8.04
C ALA A 340 -25.30 17.14 -7.62
N LYS A 341 -25.32 16.21 -8.58
CA LYS A 341 -25.31 14.77 -8.30
C LYS A 341 -24.00 14.34 -7.61
N TRP A 342 -22.88 14.88 -8.04
CA TRP A 342 -21.58 14.64 -7.42
C TRP A 342 -21.54 15.10 -5.95
N LYS A 343 -21.96 16.31 -5.68
CA LYS A 343 -22.00 16.89 -4.32
C LYS A 343 -22.84 16.08 -3.34
N ASN A 344 -23.80 15.32 -3.83
CA ASN A 344 -24.63 14.41 -3.03
C ASN A 344 -23.96 13.07 -2.73
N GLY A 345 -22.65 12.93 -2.95
CA GLY A 345 -21.87 11.73 -2.64
C GLY A 345 -22.00 10.62 -3.68
N MET A 346 -22.63 10.89 -4.82
CA MET A 346 -22.63 9.96 -5.94
C MET A 346 -21.32 10.15 -6.72
N SER A 347 -20.48 9.10 -6.73
CA SER A 347 -19.32 9.10 -7.62
C SER A 347 -19.79 9.05 -9.07
N PRO A 348 -19.41 10.02 -9.93
CA PRO A 348 -19.87 10.03 -11.30
C PRO A 348 -19.24 8.86 -12.05
N VAL A 349 -20.07 8.08 -12.67
CA VAL A 349 -19.65 6.99 -13.56
C VAL A 349 -20.10 7.31 -14.99
N PRO A 350 -19.26 7.01 -15.99
CA PRO A 350 -17.89 6.51 -15.86
C PRO A 350 -16.89 7.59 -15.40
N HIS A 351 -15.84 7.20 -14.66
CA HIS A 351 -14.66 8.02 -14.50
C HIS A 351 -13.79 7.92 -15.75
N TYR A 352 -13.24 9.04 -16.19
CA TYR A 352 -12.35 9.09 -17.34
C TYR A 352 -10.90 9.25 -16.89
N ILE A 353 -10.03 8.35 -17.29
CA ILE A 353 -8.60 8.40 -17.03
C ILE A 353 -7.87 8.71 -18.33
N PHE A 354 -7.24 9.86 -18.40
CA PHE A 354 -6.48 10.30 -19.54
C PHE A 354 -5.01 9.91 -19.39
N LEU A 355 -4.47 9.23 -20.39
CA LEU A 355 -3.06 8.88 -20.47
C LEU A 355 -2.40 9.66 -21.61
N PHE A 356 -1.42 10.46 -21.24
CA PHE A 356 -0.63 11.24 -22.20
C PHE A 356 0.80 10.74 -22.23
N ALA A 357 1.33 10.51 -23.43
CA ALA A 357 2.69 10.07 -23.62
C ALA A 357 3.74 11.16 -23.32
N SER A 358 3.37 12.42 -23.51
CA SER A 358 4.29 13.55 -23.35
C SER A 358 3.60 14.76 -22.73
N ARG A 359 4.41 15.62 -22.12
CA ARG A 359 3.94 16.90 -21.57
C ARG A 359 3.32 17.80 -22.64
N LYS A 360 3.89 17.81 -23.85
CA LYS A 360 3.33 18.61 -24.96
C LYS A 360 1.89 18.23 -25.29
N LYS A 361 1.58 16.92 -25.27
CA LYS A 361 0.21 16.43 -25.49
C LYS A 361 -0.72 16.85 -24.37
N THR A 362 -0.24 16.81 -23.14
CA THR A 362 -1.00 17.29 -21.98
C THR A 362 -1.33 18.77 -22.12
N GLU A 363 -0.38 19.59 -22.54
CA GLU A 363 -0.56 21.05 -22.72
C GLU A 363 -1.63 21.40 -23.78
N CYS A 364 -1.85 20.52 -24.76
CA CYS A 364 -2.94 20.71 -25.72
C CYS A 364 -4.34 20.49 -25.11
N PHE A 365 -4.46 19.73 -24.02
CA PHE A 365 -5.72 19.40 -23.36
C PHE A 365 -5.92 20.15 -22.04
N LEU A 366 -4.85 20.54 -21.33
CA LEU A 366 -4.90 21.29 -20.07
C LEU A 366 -5.70 22.59 -20.13
N PRO A 367 -5.71 23.38 -21.25
CA PRO A 367 -6.56 24.58 -21.32
C PRO A 367 -8.05 24.28 -21.21
N MET A 368 -8.45 23.02 -21.38
CA MET A 368 -9.84 22.57 -21.26
C MET A 368 -10.22 22.25 -19.79
N ILE A 369 -9.21 22.01 -18.95
CA ILE A 369 -9.35 21.63 -17.53
C ILE A 369 -8.64 22.71 -16.71
N SER A 370 -9.39 23.49 -15.94
CA SER A 370 -8.84 24.51 -15.04
C SER A 370 -8.65 23.92 -13.64
N GLU A 371 -7.61 24.37 -12.93
CA GLU A 371 -7.41 24.03 -11.51
C GLU A 371 -8.60 24.48 -10.62
N ASN A 372 -9.37 25.47 -11.09
CA ASN A 372 -10.56 25.96 -10.41
C ASN A 372 -11.84 25.20 -10.81
N ASP A 373 -11.75 24.27 -11.76
CA ASP A 373 -12.90 23.46 -12.13
C ASP A 373 -13.29 22.54 -10.97
N PRO A 374 -14.58 22.31 -10.74
CA PRO A 374 -15.02 21.34 -9.74
C PRO A 374 -14.55 19.93 -10.11
N PRO A 375 -14.51 18.98 -9.16
CA PRO A 375 -14.16 17.59 -9.45
C PRO A 375 -15.03 17.04 -10.55
N MET A 376 -14.43 16.62 -11.66
CA MET A 376 -15.15 16.20 -12.87
C MET A 376 -15.19 14.68 -13.08
N GLY A 377 -14.51 13.92 -12.24
CA GLY A 377 -14.33 12.48 -12.46
C GLY A 377 -13.45 12.20 -13.68
N ILE A 378 -12.42 13.02 -13.84
CA ILE A 378 -11.43 12.94 -14.90
C ILE A 378 -10.05 12.88 -14.26
#